data_97739bfbcbd9df2d0b5d10f4915eaa2d
#
_entry.id   97739bfbcbd9df2d0b5d10f4915eaa2d
#
_cell.length_a   1.000
_cell.length_b   1.000
_cell.length_c   1.000
_cell.angle_alpha   90.00
_cell.angle_beta   90.00
_cell.angle_gamma   90.00
#
_symmetry.space_group_name_H-M   'P 1'
#
loop_
_entity.id
_entity.type
_entity.pdbx_description
1 polymer ?
#
loop_
_entity_poly.entity_id
_entity_poly.type
_entity_poly.pdbx_seq_one_letter_code
_entity_poly.pdbx_strand_id
1 'polypeptide(L)'
;MEAIPPFDAELLRRYDRPGPRYTSYPTAPQFGDAFGETAFRDAARRSNADPIPRRLSLYAHIPFCFSPCFYCGCNRIITRDHSRAATYLSRLVREIAMVAPLFDRDRDVIQLHLGGGTPNFLNSGQLGELIESLGQHFHFSNSPQRDFSIELDPRCVGAQDIEALAGMGFNRASLGVQDFDPAVQEAVNRVQSVEETLAVIDACRKHGFRSVNIDLIYGLPGQNREGFARTLDIVTGARPDRLAIYSYAHLPQMFRAQSQIDEALLPSPEDKLGVLQLAIEKLSQAGYRYIGMDHFALPEDDLSQAQQHGGLHRNFMGYTTHADSDLIGLGVSAISHVGDTYSQNPRDLPTWESAIDKGRLPIWRGMQLDADDIVRADAIQQLMCSGAIDIAAMENRHDIEFDTYFSTALDHLASLAADGLVEITSTEIRATSRGRLLLRIIAACFDRYLQQPSTQPARFSKAI
;
A
#
# COMPACT_ATOMS: atom_id res chain seq x y z
N MET A 1 26.97 0.79 -3.38
CA MET A 1 26.05 1.56 -2.50
C MET A 1 25.31 2.53 -3.42
N GLU A 2 24.04 2.30 -3.67
CA GLU A 2 23.24 3.35 -4.33
C GLU A 2 23.20 4.55 -3.39
N ALA A 3 23.62 5.70 -3.91
CA ALA A 3 23.66 6.93 -3.14
C ALA A 3 22.23 7.29 -2.69
N ILE A 4 22.11 7.78 -1.47
CA ILE A 4 20.93 8.46 -0.97
C ILE A 4 20.47 9.44 -2.05
N PRO A 5 19.17 9.47 -2.42
CA PRO A 5 18.71 10.47 -3.37
C PRO A 5 19.11 11.86 -2.89
N PRO A 6 19.85 12.66 -3.68
CA PRO A 6 20.19 14.02 -3.29
C PRO A 6 18.90 14.83 -3.14
N PHE A 7 18.77 15.54 -2.04
CA PHE A 7 17.60 16.35 -1.76
C PHE A 7 17.73 17.73 -2.43
N ASP A 8 16.85 18.02 -3.39
CA ASP A 8 16.79 19.28 -4.10
C ASP A 8 15.41 19.92 -3.89
N ALA A 9 15.31 20.82 -2.90
CA ALA A 9 14.03 21.41 -2.49
C ALA A 9 13.37 22.25 -3.59
N GLU A 10 14.13 22.90 -4.47
CA GLU A 10 13.58 23.69 -5.56
C GLU A 10 12.94 22.79 -6.63
N LEU A 11 13.66 21.74 -7.01
CA LEU A 11 13.18 20.74 -7.95
C LEU A 11 11.93 20.02 -7.41
N LEU A 12 11.96 19.62 -6.13
CA LEU A 12 10.82 18.95 -5.50
C LEU A 12 9.57 19.85 -5.47
N ARG A 13 9.70 21.14 -5.15
CA ARG A 13 8.58 22.11 -5.24
C ARG A 13 8.04 22.27 -6.66
N ARG A 14 8.92 22.32 -7.67
CA ARG A 14 8.53 22.45 -9.08
C ARG A 14 7.66 21.29 -9.54
N TYR A 15 7.93 20.10 -9.06
CA TYR A 15 7.23 18.87 -9.43
C TYR A 15 6.21 18.38 -8.38
N ASP A 16 5.96 19.15 -7.29
CA ASP A 16 4.93 18.84 -6.30
C ASP A 16 3.53 19.10 -6.86
N ARG A 17 3.09 18.25 -7.73
CA ARG A 17 1.76 18.25 -8.34
C ARG A 17 0.97 16.99 -7.99
N PRO A 18 -0.38 17.04 -7.97
CA PRO A 18 -1.19 15.86 -7.73
C PRO A 18 -0.91 14.76 -8.78
N GLY A 19 -0.83 13.53 -8.32
CA GLY A 19 -0.61 12.37 -9.20
C GLY A 19 -0.88 11.04 -8.50
N PRO A 20 -1.13 9.97 -9.25
CA PRO A 20 -1.41 8.66 -8.70
C PRO A 20 -0.22 8.10 -7.90
N ARG A 21 -0.50 7.23 -6.93
CA ARG A 21 0.52 6.46 -6.20
C ARG A 21 0.88 5.15 -6.89
N TYR A 22 0.23 4.83 -7.99
CA TYR A 22 0.42 3.62 -8.79
C TYR A 22 0.49 2.33 -7.97
N THR A 23 -0.50 2.13 -7.09
CA THR A 23 -0.79 0.83 -6.48
C THR A 23 -1.54 -0.09 -7.45
N SER A 24 -1.94 0.43 -8.60
CA SER A 24 -2.48 -0.24 -9.77
C SER A 24 -2.31 0.65 -11.00
N TYR A 25 -2.34 0.06 -12.17
CA TYR A 25 -2.58 0.75 -13.42
C TYR A 25 -3.48 -0.12 -14.31
N PRO A 26 -4.61 0.39 -14.81
CA PRO A 26 -5.20 1.70 -14.48
C PRO A 26 -5.51 1.88 -13.00
N THR A 27 -5.59 3.15 -12.55
CA THR A 27 -5.84 3.47 -11.14
C THR A 27 -7.32 3.29 -10.77
N ALA A 28 -7.62 3.02 -9.51
CA ALA A 28 -8.99 2.75 -9.03
C ALA A 28 -10.07 3.81 -9.41
N PRO A 29 -9.78 5.11 -9.59
CA PRO A 29 -10.74 6.06 -10.16
C PRO A 29 -11.26 5.71 -11.56
N GLN A 30 -10.55 4.87 -12.32
CA GLN A 30 -10.95 4.41 -13.65
C GLN A 30 -11.92 3.21 -13.63
N PHE A 31 -12.12 2.57 -12.48
CA PHE A 31 -13.02 1.44 -12.37
C PHE A 31 -14.46 1.86 -12.61
N GLY A 32 -15.15 1.13 -13.49
CA GLY A 32 -16.53 1.37 -13.88
C GLY A 32 -17.52 0.37 -13.28
N ASP A 33 -18.78 0.76 -13.21
CA ASP A 33 -19.89 -0.03 -12.69
C ASP A 33 -20.41 -1.12 -13.66
N ALA A 34 -19.95 -1.07 -14.92
CA ALA A 34 -20.24 -2.14 -15.89
C ALA A 34 -19.54 -3.47 -15.54
N PHE A 35 -18.50 -3.44 -14.70
CA PHE A 35 -17.82 -4.64 -14.20
C PHE A 35 -18.51 -5.12 -12.92
N GLY A 36 -19.20 -6.25 -12.99
CA GLY A 36 -19.93 -6.81 -11.86
C GLY A 36 -19.56 -8.27 -11.57
N GLU A 37 -20.42 -8.94 -10.80
CA GLU A 37 -20.22 -10.32 -10.33
C GLU A 37 -19.90 -11.31 -11.47
N THR A 38 -20.62 -11.23 -12.61
CA THR A 38 -20.39 -12.13 -13.75
C THR A 38 -19.00 -11.98 -14.32
N ALA A 39 -18.53 -10.75 -14.51
CA ALA A 39 -17.18 -10.47 -15.00
C ALA A 39 -16.09 -10.98 -14.04
N PHE A 40 -16.31 -10.84 -12.72
CA PHE A 40 -15.38 -11.38 -11.71
C PHE A 40 -15.32 -12.91 -11.74
N ARG A 41 -16.47 -13.59 -11.85
CA ARG A 41 -16.52 -15.06 -12.00
C ARG A 41 -15.81 -15.55 -13.26
N ASP A 42 -15.97 -14.81 -14.36
CA ASP A 42 -15.29 -15.12 -15.63
C ASP A 42 -13.78 -14.90 -15.52
N ALA A 43 -13.34 -13.86 -14.82
CA ALA A 43 -11.92 -13.62 -14.56
C ALA A 43 -11.29 -14.74 -13.72
N ALA A 44 -11.96 -15.14 -12.64
CA ALA A 44 -11.50 -16.25 -11.80
C ALA A 44 -11.38 -17.56 -12.61
N ARG A 45 -12.39 -17.87 -13.46
CA ARG A 45 -12.35 -19.05 -14.33
C ARG A 45 -11.19 -19.00 -15.32
N ARG A 46 -10.94 -17.84 -15.96
CA ARG A 46 -9.80 -17.67 -16.87
C ARG A 46 -8.48 -17.82 -16.15
N SER A 47 -8.35 -17.27 -14.94
CA SER A 47 -7.14 -17.37 -14.13
C SER A 47 -6.85 -18.85 -13.72
N ASN A 48 -7.87 -19.65 -13.42
CA ASN A 48 -7.69 -21.08 -13.16
C ASN A 48 -7.31 -21.86 -14.42
N ALA A 49 -7.78 -21.44 -15.60
CA ALA A 49 -7.51 -22.11 -16.88
C ALA A 49 -6.11 -21.80 -17.46
N ASP A 50 -5.34 -20.90 -16.81
CA ASP A 50 -3.95 -20.66 -17.19
C ASP A 50 -3.14 -21.95 -17.05
N PRO A 51 -2.29 -22.33 -18.02
CA PRO A 51 -1.43 -23.53 -17.91
C PRO A 51 -0.56 -23.57 -16.64
N ILE A 52 -0.23 -22.42 -16.09
CA ILE A 52 0.49 -22.26 -14.80
C ILE A 52 -0.28 -21.23 -13.97
N PRO A 53 -1.36 -21.65 -13.26
CA PRO A 53 -2.14 -20.73 -12.48
C PRO A 53 -1.29 -20.02 -11.41
N ARG A 54 -1.44 -18.71 -11.30
CA ARG A 54 -0.72 -17.90 -10.31
C ARG A 54 -1.09 -18.35 -8.90
N ARG A 55 -0.17 -18.20 -7.96
CA ARG A 55 -0.47 -18.31 -6.52
C ARG A 55 -1.50 -17.26 -6.11
N LEU A 56 -2.01 -17.34 -4.89
CA LEU A 56 -2.99 -16.41 -4.37
C LEU A 56 -2.38 -15.48 -3.30
N SER A 57 -2.80 -14.23 -3.34
CA SER A 57 -2.65 -13.26 -2.26
C SER A 57 -4.04 -12.89 -1.75
N LEU A 58 -4.24 -12.90 -0.44
CA LEU A 58 -5.51 -12.53 0.19
C LEU A 58 -5.36 -11.21 0.94
N TYR A 59 -6.31 -10.31 0.77
CA TYR A 59 -6.48 -9.11 1.59
C TYR A 59 -7.84 -9.16 2.28
N ALA A 60 -7.87 -9.04 3.60
CA ALA A 60 -9.13 -8.92 4.32
C ALA A 60 -9.21 -7.54 5.02
N HIS A 61 -10.26 -6.79 4.68
CA HIS A 61 -10.49 -5.46 5.23
C HIS A 61 -11.30 -5.52 6.52
N ILE A 62 -10.73 -5.01 7.62
CA ILE A 62 -11.42 -4.88 8.91
C ILE A 62 -11.68 -3.39 9.15
N PRO A 63 -12.93 -2.90 8.99
CA PRO A 63 -13.18 -1.46 8.93
C PRO A 63 -13.24 -0.75 10.29
N PHE A 64 -13.09 -1.43 11.41
CA PHE A 64 -13.35 -0.86 12.73
C PHE A 64 -12.14 -0.20 13.36
N CYS A 65 -12.36 0.92 14.08
CA CYS A 65 -11.40 1.57 14.95
C CYS A 65 -12.08 2.03 16.25
N PHE A 66 -11.34 2.03 17.36
CA PHE A 66 -11.83 2.47 18.68
C PHE A 66 -12.02 3.99 18.79
N SER A 67 -11.18 4.76 18.10
CA SER A 67 -11.19 6.23 18.13
C SER A 67 -10.82 6.83 16.78
N PRO A 68 -11.31 8.03 16.45
CA PRO A 68 -10.93 8.70 15.22
C PRO A 68 -9.54 9.33 15.35
N CYS A 69 -8.59 8.93 14.49
CA CYS A 69 -7.41 9.74 14.25
C CYS A 69 -7.78 10.83 13.23
N PHE A 70 -7.46 12.10 13.50
CA PHE A 70 -7.95 13.21 12.67
C PHE A 70 -7.30 13.28 11.29
N TYR A 71 -6.08 12.78 11.13
CA TYR A 71 -5.39 12.71 9.84
C TYR A 71 -5.92 11.64 8.88
N CYS A 72 -6.69 10.66 9.38
CA CYS A 72 -6.90 9.39 8.69
C CYS A 72 -7.86 9.50 7.50
N GLY A 73 -7.43 8.96 6.35
CA GLY A 73 -8.21 8.81 5.10
C GLY A 73 -8.70 7.38 4.81
N CYS A 74 -8.57 6.43 5.74
CA CYS A 74 -8.99 5.05 5.53
C CYS A 74 -10.52 4.91 5.46
N ASN A 75 -10.98 3.85 4.79
CA ASN A 75 -12.38 3.44 4.86
C ASN A 75 -12.62 2.74 6.20
N ARG A 76 -13.13 3.48 7.18
CA ARG A 76 -13.24 3.01 8.56
C ARG A 76 -14.55 3.40 9.24
N ILE A 77 -14.90 2.67 10.27
CA ILE A 77 -16.06 2.86 11.13
C ILE A 77 -15.58 3.00 12.57
N ILE A 78 -15.82 4.18 13.16
CA ILE A 78 -15.48 4.41 14.56
C ILE A 78 -16.59 3.84 15.44
N THR A 79 -16.22 2.91 16.32
CA THR A 79 -17.17 2.30 17.25
C THR A 79 -16.42 1.72 18.47
N ARG A 80 -17.12 1.62 19.60
CA ARG A 80 -16.69 0.83 20.78
C ARG A 80 -17.56 -0.42 20.99
N ASP A 81 -18.54 -0.59 20.11
CA ASP A 81 -19.46 -1.72 20.15
C ASP A 81 -18.86 -2.92 19.41
N HIS A 82 -18.32 -3.86 20.16
CA HIS A 82 -17.74 -5.09 19.62
C HIS A 82 -18.76 -6.04 18.98
N SER A 83 -20.06 -5.87 19.26
CA SER A 83 -21.10 -6.70 18.62
C SER A 83 -21.18 -6.43 17.10
N ARG A 84 -20.84 -5.21 16.67
CA ARG A 84 -20.74 -4.86 15.26
C ARG A 84 -19.64 -5.63 14.54
N ALA A 85 -18.52 -5.86 15.22
CA ALA A 85 -17.42 -6.65 14.67
C ALA A 85 -17.82 -8.11 14.48
N ALA A 86 -18.54 -8.72 15.45
CA ALA A 86 -19.04 -10.09 15.33
C ALA A 86 -20.02 -10.23 14.16
N THR A 87 -20.94 -9.25 14.00
CA THR A 87 -21.89 -9.20 12.89
C THR A 87 -21.17 -9.08 11.53
N TYR A 88 -20.15 -8.25 11.47
CA TYR A 88 -19.32 -8.09 10.26
C TYR A 88 -18.55 -9.39 9.95
N LEU A 89 -17.90 -9.99 10.95
CA LEU A 89 -17.11 -11.21 10.80
C LEU A 89 -17.97 -12.36 10.26
N SER A 90 -19.19 -12.53 10.77
CA SER A 90 -20.09 -13.57 10.28
C SER A 90 -20.42 -13.41 8.79
N ARG A 91 -20.53 -12.18 8.28
CA ARG A 91 -20.71 -11.91 6.85
C ARG A 91 -19.44 -12.08 6.05
N LEU A 92 -18.27 -11.68 6.62
CA LEU A 92 -16.97 -11.88 5.98
C LEU A 92 -16.69 -13.37 5.77
N VAL A 93 -16.99 -14.21 6.76
CA VAL A 93 -16.92 -15.68 6.64
C VAL A 93 -17.84 -16.20 5.51
N ARG A 94 -19.03 -15.64 5.37
CA ARG A 94 -19.94 -15.98 4.24
C ARG A 94 -19.38 -15.52 2.89
N GLU A 95 -18.76 -14.34 2.82
CA GLU A 95 -18.08 -13.87 1.60
C GLU A 95 -16.94 -14.82 1.23
N ILE A 96 -16.11 -15.23 2.19
CA ILE A 96 -15.04 -16.23 1.99
C ILE A 96 -15.61 -17.52 1.38
N ALA A 97 -16.69 -18.05 1.96
CA ALA A 97 -17.35 -19.26 1.46
C ALA A 97 -17.93 -19.12 0.04
N MET A 98 -18.29 -17.91 -0.38
CA MET A 98 -18.79 -17.63 -1.74
C MET A 98 -17.67 -17.39 -2.75
N VAL A 99 -16.56 -16.77 -2.33
CA VAL A 99 -15.44 -16.40 -3.21
C VAL A 99 -14.49 -17.56 -3.41
N ALA A 100 -14.14 -18.30 -2.36
CA ALA A 100 -13.13 -19.33 -2.42
C ALA A 100 -13.40 -20.44 -3.46
N PRO A 101 -14.66 -20.93 -3.66
CA PRO A 101 -14.95 -21.94 -4.68
C PRO A 101 -14.73 -21.48 -6.13
N LEU A 102 -14.46 -20.20 -6.36
CA LEU A 102 -14.15 -19.67 -7.69
C LEU A 102 -12.69 -19.92 -8.08
N PHE A 103 -11.84 -20.27 -7.13
CA PHE A 103 -10.40 -20.52 -7.33
C PHE A 103 -10.07 -21.96 -7.01
N ASP A 104 -9.17 -22.55 -7.81
CA ASP A 104 -8.78 -23.93 -7.61
C ASP A 104 -8.07 -24.09 -6.26
N ARG A 105 -8.45 -25.13 -5.52
CA ARG A 105 -8.05 -25.31 -4.12
C ARG A 105 -6.57 -25.69 -3.96
N ASP A 106 -5.91 -26.12 -5.01
CA ASP A 106 -4.48 -26.44 -5.04
C ASP A 106 -3.59 -25.21 -5.27
N ARG A 107 -4.20 -24.03 -5.51
CA ARG A 107 -3.46 -22.77 -5.60
C ARG A 107 -3.06 -22.29 -4.22
N ASP A 108 -1.75 -22.23 -3.98
CA ASP A 108 -1.18 -21.77 -2.71
C ASP A 108 -1.49 -20.32 -2.39
N VAL A 109 -2.02 -20.05 -1.20
CA VAL A 109 -2.02 -18.69 -0.63
C VAL A 109 -0.63 -18.39 -0.07
N ILE A 110 0.15 -17.64 -0.81
CA ILE A 110 1.52 -17.25 -0.42
C ILE A 110 1.54 -15.97 0.41
N GLN A 111 0.51 -15.12 0.28
CA GLN A 111 0.41 -13.86 1.00
C GLN A 111 -0.99 -13.68 1.58
N LEU A 112 -1.05 -13.25 2.84
CA LEU A 112 -2.26 -12.83 3.54
C LEU A 112 -2.00 -11.50 4.23
N HIS A 113 -2.88 -10.53 4.04
CA HIS A 113 -2.81 -9.24 4.73
C HIS A 113 -4.14 -8.88 5.38
N LEU A 114 -4.13 -8.62 6.68
CA LEU A 114 -5.26 -8.00 7.37
C LEU A 114 -4.99 -6.52 7.56
N GLY A 115 -5.86 -5.67 7.00
CA GLY A 115 -5.69 -4.21 7.04
C GLY A 115 -7.02 -3.47 7.14
N GLY A 116 -6.96 -2.13 6.99
CA GLY A 116 -8.16 -1.30 6.84
C GLY A 116 -8.32 -0.20 7.87
N GLY A 117 -9.18 -0.40 8.86
CA GLY A 117 -9.31 0.47 10.03
C GLY A 117 -8.24 0.09 11.06
N THR A 118 -8.53 -0.93 11.84
CA THR A 118 -7.64 -1.50 12.85
C THR A 118 -7.98 -2.98 13.01
N PRO A 119 -7.26 -3.91 12.38
CA PRO A 119 -7.59 -5.35 12.45
C PRO A 119 -7.62 -5.91 13.87
N ASN A 120 -6.76 -5.42 14.78
CA ASN A 120 -6.79 -5.79 16.19
C ASN A 120 -7.94 -5.11 17.00
N PHE A 121 -8.95 -4.55 16.31
CA PHE A 121 -10.28 -4.34 16.87
C PHE A 121 -11.00 -5.68 17.12
N LEU A 122 -10.73 -6.68 16.29
CA LEU A 122 -11.11 -8.07 16.55
C LEU A 122 -10.23 -8.62 17.68
N ASN A 123 -10.84 -9.28 18.63
CA ASN A 123 -10.08 -10.00 19.65
C ASN A 123 -9.42 -11.26 19.09
N SER A 124 -8.49 -11.86 19.84
CA SER A 124 -7.73 -13.04 19.39
C SER A 124 -8.62 -14.22 18.99
N GLY A 125 -9.78 -14.42 19.65
CA GLY A 125 -10.75 -15.46 19.27
C GLY A 125 -11.39 -15.19 17.92
N GLN A 126 -11.81 -13.96 17.65
CA GLN A 126 -12.40 -13.54 16.37
C GLN A 126 -11.39 -13.57 15.22
N LEU A 127 -10.13 -13.18 15.50
CA LEU A 127 -9.04 -13.33 14.53
C LEU A 127 -8.77 -14.79 14.22
N GLY A 128 -8.78 -15.66 15.26
CA GLY A 128 -8.68 -17.11 15.10
C GLY A 128 -9.80 -17.68 14.20
N GLU A 129 -11.06 -17.29 14.45
CA GLU A 129 -12.22 -17.67 13.61
C GLU A 129 -12.02 -17.27 12.13
N LEU A 130 -11.53 -16.04 11.88
CA LEU A 130 -11.25 -15.56 10.53
C LEU A 130 -10.15 -16.40 9.84
N ILE A 131 -9.04 -16.63 10.54
CA ILE A 131 -7.92 -17.42 9.99
C ILE A 131 -8.31 -18.86 9.76
N GLU A 132 -9.06 -19.48 10.68
CA GLU A 132 -9.59 -20.83 10.52
C GLU A 132 -10.52 -20.91 9.30
N SER A 133 -11.45 -19.95 9.15
CA SER A 133 -12.34 -19.90 7.98
C SER A 133 -11.54 -19.77 6.68
N LEU A 134 -10.55 -18.89 6.62
CA LEU A 134 -9.68 -18.76 5.44
C LEU A 134 -8.95 -20.08 5.16
N GLY A 135 -8.36 -20.73 6.16
CA GLY A 135 -7.63 -22.00 6.01
C GLY A 135 -8.51 -23.19 5.64
N GLN A 136 -9.81 -23.17 6.01
CA GLN A 136 -10.76 -24.19 5.59
C GLN A 136 -11.11 -24.09 4.09
N HIS A 137 -11.09 -22.88 3.54
CA HIS A 137 -11.53 -22.59 2.17
C HIS A 137 -10.38 -22.43 1.18
N PHE A 138 -9.21 -21.97 1.61
CA PHE A 138 -8.02 -21.77 0.80
C PHE A 138 -6.86 -22.63 1.32
N HIS A 139 -5.92 -22.95 0.44
CA HIS A 139 -4.71 -23.68 0.80
C HIS A 139 -3.61 -22.69 1.22
N PHE A 140 -3.30 -22.59 2.50
CA PHE A 140 -2.18 -21.78 2.97
C PHE A 140 -0.84 -22.43 2.64
N SER A 141 0.03 -21.69 1.98
CA SER A 141 1.37 -22.16 1.66
C SER A 141 2.19 -22.43 2.92
N ASN A 142 2.94 -23.53 2.90
CA ASN A 142 3.93 -23.86 3.93
C ASN A 142 5.33 -23.31 3.60
N SER A 143 5.46 -22.52 2.54
CA SER A 143 6.72 -21.91 2.14
C SER A 143 7.27 -21.00 3.25
N PRO A 144 8.58 -21.04 3.53
CA PRO A 144 9.21 -20.09 4.44
C PRO A 144 9.18 -18.65 3.89
N GLN A 145 8.92 -18.47 2.60
CA GLN A 145 8.76 -17.14 1.96
C GLN A 145 7.32 -16.60 2.04
N ARG A 146 6.36 -17.36 2.62
CA ARG A 146 5.00 -16.83 2.78
C ARG A 146 4.99 -15.56 3.63
N ASP A 147 4.13 -14.61 3.29
CA ASP A 147 3.95 -13.34 3.99
C ASP A 147 2.55 -13.24 4.58
N PHE A 148 2.41 -13.53 5.87
CA PHE A 148 1.17 -13.33 6.61
C PHE A 148 1.33 -12.11 7.50
N SER A 149 0.68 -11.01 7.13
CA SER A 149 0.89 -9.70 7.71
C SER A 149 -0.39 -9.10 8.30
N ILE A 150 -0.25 -8.29 9.33
CA ILE A 150 -1.36 -7.60 9.99
C ILE A 150 -0.97 -6.17 10.36
N GLU A 151 -1.89 -5.23 10.11
CA GLU A 151 -1.80 -3.86 10.62
C GLU A 151 -2.26 -3.82 12.09
N LEU A 152 -1.47 -3.19 12.96
CA LEU A 152 -1.72 -3.12 14.39
C LEU A 152 -1.72 -1.68 14.89
N ASP A 153 -2.67 -1.38 15.74
CA ASP A 153 -2.62 -0.20 16.60
C ASP A 153 -1.93 -0.60 17.92
N PRO A 154 -0.70 -0.12 18.20
CA PRO A 154 0.05 -0.53 19.38
C PRO A 154 -0.62 -0.16 20.70
N ARG A 155 -1.57 0.79 20.71
CA ARG A 155 -2.36 1.16 21.89
C ARG A 155 -3.34 0.08 22.36
N CYS A 156 -3.64 -0.89 21.49
CA CYS A 156 -4.72 -1.87 21.66
C CYS A 156 -4.22 -3.31 21.50
N VAL A 157 -2.92 -3.57 21.63
CA VAL A 157 -2.32 -4.90 21.47
C VAL A 157 -1.25 -5.11 22.54
N GLY A 158 -1.25 -6.28 23.15
CA GLY A 158 -0.25 -6.69 24.14
C GLY A 158 0.56 -7.92 23.71
N ALA A 159 1.53 -8.30 24.53
CA ALA A 159 2.42 -9.43 24.21
C ALA A 159 1.67 -10.77 24.02
N GLN A 160 0.57 -10.98 24.73
CA GLN A 160 -0.26 -12.19 24.59
C GLN A 160 -0.99 -12.22 23.23
N ASP A 161 -1.44 -11.05 22.73
CA ASP A 161 -2.07 -10.97 21.43
C ASP A 161 -1.05 -11.26 20.31
N ILE A 162 0.19 -10.76 20.46
CA ILE A 162 1.28 -11.06 19.52
C ILE A 162 1.63 -12.56 19.52
N GLU A 163 1.67 -13.20 20.69
CA GLU A 163 1.85 -14.65 20.79
C GLU A 163 0.74 -15.42 20.07
N ALA A 164 -0.52 -15.00 20.26
CA ALA A 164 -1.66 -15.59 19.58
C ALA A 164 -1.58 -15.41 18.06
N LEU A 165 -1.22 -14.21 17.57
CA LEU A 165 -1.02 -13.93 16.15
C LEU A 165 0.09 -14.80 15.55
N ALA A 166 1.21 -14.97 16.25
CA ALA A 166 2.28 -15.88 15.82
C ALA A 166 1.76 -17.33 15.71
N GLY A 167 0.96 -17.78 16.70
CA GLY A 167 0.30 -19.09 16.68
C GLY A 167 -0.67 -19.29 15.53
N MET A 168 -1.32 -18.22 15.04
CA MET A 168 -2.16 -18.22 13.83
C MET A 168 -1.34 -18.21 12.52
N GLY A 169 -0.02 -18.06 12.60
CA GLY A 169 0.90 -18.08 11.46
C GLY A 169 1.26 -16.72 10.90
N PHE A 170 0.88 -15.60 11.55
CA PHE A 170 1.37 -14.29 11.18
C PHE A 170 2.87 -14.18 11.44
N ASN A 171 3.58 -13.59 10.50
CA ASN A 171 5.03 -13.43 10.53
C ASN A 171 5.51 -12.03 10.15
N ARG A 172 4.58 -11.10 9.90
CA ARG A 172 4.86 -9.68 9.65
C ARG A 172 3.83 -8.81 10.36
N ALA A 173 4.28 -7.69 10.91
CA ALA A 173 3.41 -6.69 11.55
C ALA A 173 3.71 -5.29 11.01
N SER A 174 2.67 -4.48 10.82
CA SER A 174 2.80 -3.04 10.55
C SER A 174 2.20 -2.25 11.70
N LEU A 175 3.01 -1.40 12.34
CA LEU A 175 2.62 -0.63 13.52
C LEU A 175 2.39 0.84 13.14
N GLY A 176 1.15 1.31 13.30
CA GLY A 176 0.84 2.71 13.11
C GLY A 176 1.35 3.57 14.27
N VAL A 177 2.50 4.21 14.12
CA VAL A 177 3.10 5.11 15.12
C VAL A 177 2.79 6.58 14.81
N GLN A 178 3.03 6.98 13.59
CA GLN A 178 2.83 8.32 13.01
C GLN A 178 3.83 9.37 13.52
N ASP A 179 3.86 9.65 14.82
CA ASP A 179 4.80 10.52 15.50
C ASP A 179 4.82 10.19 17.01
N PHE A 180 5.96 10.46 17.68
CA PHE A 180 6.08 10.35 19.14
C PHE A 180 6.07 11.70 19.85
N ASP A 181 6.01 12.85 19.14
CA ASP A 181 5.89 14.15 19.79
C ASP A 181 4.49 14.30 20.43
N PRO A 182 4.40 14.53 21.76
CA PRO A 182 3.11 14.59 22.45
C PRO A 182 2.14 15.64 21.91
N ALA A 183 2.66 16.82 21.51
CA ALA A 183 1.83 17.89 20.98
C ALA A 183 1.24 17.52 19.61
N VAL A 184 2.02 16.84 18.77
CA VAL A 184 1.53 16.31 17.48
C VAL A 184 0.48 15.21 17.72
N GLN A 185 0.74 14.28 18.65
CA GLN A 185 -0.20 13.22 19.00
C GLN A 185 -1.56 13.73 19.49
N GLU A 186 -1.54 14.76 20.35
CA GLU A 186 -2.75 15.44 20.83
C GLU A 186 -3.50 16.10 19.68
N ALA A 187 -2.79 16.87 18.83
CA ALA A 187 -3.38 17.58 17.69
C ALA A 187 -4.08 16.63 16.68
N VAL A 188 -3.63 15.39 16.57
CA VAL A 188 -4.22 14.38 15.67
C VAL A 188 -5.08 13.33 16.36
N ASN A 189 -5.35 13.49 17.67
CA ASN A 189 -6.11 12.55 18.51
C ASN A 189 -5.56 11.11 18.47
N ARG A 190 -4.22 10.98 18.58
CA ARG A 190 -3.55 9.68 18.61
C ARG A 190 -2.42 9.67 19.64
N VAL A 191 -2.79 9.70 20.91
CA VAL A 191 -1.83 9.62 22.02
C VAL A 191 -1.44 8.17 22.24
N GLN A 192 -0.14 7.88 22.21
CA GLN A 192 0.46 6.55 22.47
C GLN A 192 1.85 6.73 23.08
N SER A 193 2.24 5.86 23.99
CA SER A 193 3.57 5.91 24.60
C SER A 193 4.62 5.22 23.72
N VAL A 194 5.87 5.62 23.92
CA VAL A 194 7.03 4.97 23.30
C VAL A 194 7.15 3.54 23.82
N GLU A 195 7.00 3.38 25.14
CA GLU A 195 7.16 2.10 25.87
C GLU A 195 6.18 1.04 25.35
N GLU A 196 4.90 1.38 25.15
CA GLU A 196 3.90 0.46 24.58
C GLU A 196 4.31 0.00 23.18
N THR A 197 4.75 0.93 22.34
CA THR A 197 5.18 0.61 20.97
C THR A 197 6.41 -0.30 20.95
N LEU A 198 7.43 0.01 21.77
CA LEU A 198 8.64 -0.79 21.87
C LEU A 198 8.35 -2.20 22.42
N ALA A 199 7.46 -2.31 23.40
CA ALA A 199 7.04 -3.60 23.94
C ALA A 199 6.36 -4.49 22.87
N VAL A 200 5.58 -3.91 21.95
CA VAL A 200 4.97 -4.65 20.83
C VAL A 200 6.04 -5.13 19.84
N ILE A 201 7.03 -4.29 19.52
CA ILE A 201 8.15 -4.67 18.64
C ILE A 201 8.95 -5.83 19.25
N ASP A 202 9.28 -5.74 20.55
CA ASP A 202 10.01 -6.79 21.24
C ASP A 202 9.20 -8.10 21.31
N ALA A 203 7.88 -8.01 21.52
CA ALA A 203 7.00 -9.17 21.47
C ALA A 203 6.98 -9.82 20.08
N CYS A 204 6.90 -9.03 19.02
CA CYS A 204 6.96 -9.54 17.64
C CYS A 204 8.26 -10.32 17.40
N ARG A 205 9.40 -9.76 17.80
CA ARG A 205 10.71 -10.43 17.68
C ARG A 205 10.79 -11.72 18.51
N LYS A 206 10.34 -11.66 19.77
CA LYS A 206 10.31 -12.80 20.67
C LYS A 206 9.49 -13.96 20.09
N HIS A 207 8.39 -13.68 19.42
CA HIS A 207 7.49 -14.68 18.87
C HIS A 207 7.76 -15.00 17.38
N GLY A 208 8.92 -14.57 16.83
CA GLY A 208 9.43 -15.01 15.54
C GLY A 208 8.83 -14.30 14.31
N PHE A 209 8.29 -13.09 14.51
CA PHE A 209 7.95 -12.25 13.36
C PHE A 209 9.21 -11.91 12.57
N ARG A 210 9.16 -12.13 11.26
CA ARG A 210 10.30 -11.93 10.34
C ARG A 210 10.54 -10.49 9.99
N SER A 211 9.49 -9.65 10.04
CA SER A 211 9.59 -8.25 9.70
C SER A 211 8.56 -7.42 10.48
N VAL A 212 9.01 -6.33 11.06
CA VAL A 212 8.19 -5.31 11.69
C VAL A 212 8.35 -4.01 10.90
N ASN A 213 7.23 -3.48 10.43
CA ASN A 213 7.15 -2.17 9.78
C ASN A 213 6.62 -1.13 10.78
N ILE A 214 7.14 0.09 10.71
CA ILE A 214 6.59 1.26 11.41
C ILE A 214 6.11 2.29 10.39
N ASP A 215 4.87 2.72 10.54
CA ASP A 215 4.29 3.80 9.77
C ASP A 215 4.46 5.14 10.50
N LEU A 216 5.08 6.10 9.84
CA LEU A 216 5.22 7.49 10.26
C LEU A 216 4.52 8.41 9.28
N ILE A 217 4.13 9.60 9.76
CA ILE A 217 3.55 10.63 8.90
C ILE A 217 4.30 11.94 9.11
N TYR A 218 4.79 12.56 8.04
CA TYR A 218 5.34 13.91 8.10
C TYR A 218 4.34 14.94 7.55
N GLY A 219 4.44 16.17 8.04
CA GLY A 219 3.52 17.24 7.70
C GLY A 219 2.26 17.29 8.56
N LEU A 220 2.25 16.65 9.72
CA LEU A 220 1.16 16.72 10.70
C LEU A 220 1.13 18.08 11.42
N PRO A 221 -0.03 18.51 11.99
CA PRO A 221 -0.15 19.77 12.72
C PRO A 221 0.81 19.82 13.92
N GLY A 222 1.50 20.93 14.10
CA GLY A 222 2.48 21.16 15.16
C GLY A 222 3.84 20.49 14.95
N GLN A 223 4.00 19.69 13.90
CA GLN A 223 5.24 18.98 13.61
C GLN A 223 6.36 19.93 13.16
N ASN A 224 7.57 19.72 13.67
CA ASN A 224 8.77 20.46 13.31
C ASN A 224 9.99 19.54 13.22
N ARG A 225 11.12 20.05 12.70
CA ARG A 225 12.34 19.25 12.48
C ARG A 225 12.88 18.63 13.76
N GLU A 226 12.91 19.36 14.87
CA GLU A 226 13.47 18.91 16.14
C GLU A 226 12.60 17.80 16.77
N GLY A 227 11.27 17.95 16.76
CA GLY A 227 10.32 16.95 17.24
C GLY A 227 10.42 15.67 16.42
N PHE A 228 10.37 15.79 15.10
CA PHE A 228 10.45 14.64 14.22
C PHE A 228 11.84 13.96 14.24
N ALA A 229 12.92 14.73 14.49
CA ALA A 229 14.25 14.16 14.72
C ALA A 229 14.27 13.23 15.92
N ARG A 230 13.62 13.62 17.04
CA ARG A 230 13.50 12.76 18.25
C ARG A 230 12.67 11.51 17.95
N THR A 231 11.57 11.64 17.22
CA THR A 231 10.77 10.48 16.78
C THR A 231 11.62 9.51 15.94
N LEU A 232 12.41 10.02 15.00
CA LEU A 232 13.29 9.19 14.18
C LEU A 232 14.41 8.54 15.02
N ASP A 233 14.97 9.21 16.02
CA ASP A 233 15.98 8.63 16.92
C ASP A 233 15.42 7.45 17.72
N ILE A 234 14.19 7.57 18.23
CA ILE A 234 13.49 6.48 18.92
C ILE A 234 13.28 5.31 17.96
N VAL A 235 12.73 5.59 16.77
CA VAL A 235 12.37 4.56 15.78
C VAL A 235 13.63 3.85 15.26
N THR A 236 14.68 4.58 14.91
CA THR A 236 15.94 3.97 14.44
C THR A 236 16.64 3.21 15.55
N GLY A 237 16.53 3.65 16.82
CA GLY A 237 16.99 2.92 18.00
C GLY A 237 16.27 1.58 18.19
N ALA A 238 14.97 1.53 17.91
CA ALA A 238 14.18 0.29 17.88
C ALA A 238 14.51 -0.63 16.70
N ARG A 239 15.14 -0.10 15.65
CA ARG A 239 15.60 -0.82 14.45
C ARG A 239 14.51 -1.73 13.83
N PRO A 240 13.34 -1.21 13.43
CA PRO A 240 12.37 -1.99 12.67
C PRO A 240 12.97 -2.42 11.32
N ASP A 241 12.41 -3.49 10.74
CA ASP A 241 12.90 -3.99 9.45
C ASP A 241 12.53 -3.08 8.31
N ARG A 242 11.35 -2.43 8.41
CA ARG A 242 10.79 -1.51 7.42
C ARG A 242 10.25 -0.25 8.06
N LEU A 243 10.22 0.80 7.26
CA LEU A 243 9.60 2.08 7.61
C LEU A 243 8.81 2.60 6.41
N ALA A 244 7.62 3.12 6.69
CA ALA A 244 6.85 3.90 5.74
C ALA A 244 6.65 5.32 6.30
N ILE A 245 7.10 6.34 5.57
CA ILE A 245 7.02 7.75 5.99
C ILE A 245 6.12 8.50 5.03
N TYR A 246 4.83 8.56 5.36
CA TYR A 246 3.80 9.13 4.49
C TYR A 246 3.74 10.66 4.60
N SER A 247 3.53 11.31 3.46
CA SER A 247 3.18 12.73 3.42
C SER A 247 1.73 12.92 3.87
N TYR A 248 1.49 13.75 4.87
CA TYR A 248 0.13 14.16 5.22
C TYR A 248 -0.48 15.01 4.11
N ALA A 249 -1.67 14.59 3.63
CA ALA A 249 -2.48 15.35 2.69
C ALA A 249 -3.74 15.85 3.42
N HIS A 250 -3.89 17.16 3.56
CA HIS A 250 -5.05 17.78 4.19
C HIS A 250 -6.18 17.94 3.18
N LEU A 251 -7.21 17.10 3.29
CA LEU A 251 -8.36 17.00 2.37
C LEU A 251 -9.68 16.89 3.16
N PRO A 252 -10.03 17.88 4.01
CA PRO A 252 -11.19 17.81 4.90
C PRO A 252 -12.52 17.66 4.15
N GLN A 253 -12.60 18.13 2.90
CA GLN A 253 -13.75 17.93 2.03
C GLN A 253 -13.99 16.48 1.63
N MET A 254 -12.94 15.64 1.65
CA MET A 254 -13.02 14.20 1.38
C MET A 254 -13.09 13.36 2.65
N PHE A 255 -12.39 13.79 3.70
CA PHE A 255 -12.24 13.07 4.96
C PHE A 255 -12.69 13.92 6.14
N ARG A 256 -13.96 13.75 6.53
CA ARG A 256 -14.60 14.56 7.57
C ARG A 256 -13.79 14.65 8.88
N ALA A 257 -13.04 13.63 9.26
CA ALA A 257 -12.23 13.69 10.49
C ALA A 257 -11.14 14.77 10.41
N GLN A 258 -10.63 15.07 9.23
CA GLN A 258 -9.59 16.08 9.03
C GLN A 258 -10.08 17.52 9.28
N SER A 259 -11.39 17.78 9.29
CA SER A 259 -11.93 19.08 9.69
C SER A 259 -11.75 19.40 11.20
N GLN A 260 -11.27 18.46 11.99
CA GLN A 260 -10.90 18.68 13.40
C GLN A 260 -9.46 19.19 13.57
N ILE A 261 -8.65 19.17 12.49
CA ILE A 261 -7.28 19.68 12.50
C ILE A 261 -7.31 21.20 12.38
N ASP A 262 -6.60 21.88 13.27
CA ASP A 262 -6.35 23.31 13.15
C ASP A 262 -5.34 23.54 12.01
N GLU A 263 -5.81 24.11 10.90
CA GLU A 263 -4.99 24.39 9.72
C GLU A 263 -3.85 25.39 10.02
N ALA A 264 -4.00 26.25 11.04
CA ALA A 264 -2.95 27.18 11.43
C ALA A 264 -1.71 26.48 12.03
N LEU A 265 -1.86 25.23 12.49
CA LEU A 265 -0.77 24.40 13.01
C LEU A 265 -0.09 23.56 11.94
N LEU A 266 -0.58 23.53 10.71
CA LEU A 266 0.06 22.78 9.64
C LEU A 266 1.40 23.41 9.26
N PRO A 267 2.46 22.60 9.10
CA PRO A 267 3.76 23.12 8.69
C PRO A 267 3.69 23.74 7.29
N SER A 268 4.52 24.74 7.07
CA SER A 268 4.68 25.32 5.74
C SER A 268 5.22 24.28 4.74
N PRO A 269 5.06 24.49 3.43
CA PRO A 269 5.67 23.59 2.44
C PRO A 269 7.19 23.45 2.60
N GLU A 270 7.87 24.53 3.02
CA GLU A 270 9.30 24.54 3.32
C GLU A 270 9.65 23.66 4.52
N ASP A 271 8.91 23.80 5.61
CA ASP A 271 9.10 22.99 6.82
C ASP A 271 8.84 21.53 6.54
N LYS A 272 7.77 21.22 5.80
CA LYS A 272 7.42 19.86 5.39
C LYS A 272 8.54 19.20 4.56
N LEU A 273 9.10 19.94 3.59
CA LEU A 273 10.26 19.47 2.83
C LEU A 273 11.49 19.28 3.71
N GLY A 274 11.70 20.19 4.66
CA GLY A 274 12.80 20.10 5.63
C GLY A 274 12.71 18.87 6.53
N VAL A 275 11.49 18.46 6.92
CA VAL A 275 11.23 17.24 7.69
C VAL A 275 11.49 15.98 6.82
N LEU A 276 11.06 15.98 5.56
CA LEU A 276 11.34 14.89 4.63
C LEU A 276 12.85 14.71 4.40
N GLN A 277 13.58 15.82 4.19
CA GLN A 277 15.03 15.80 4.05
C GLN A 277 15.70 15.16 5.26
N LEU A 278 15.34 15.62 6.46
CA LEU A 278 15.85 15.09 7.72
C LEU A 278 15.59 13.58 7.82
N ALA A 279 14.38 13.13 7.45
CA ALA A 279 14.03 11.71 7.50
C ALA A 279 14.92 10.87 6.58
N ILE A 280 15.11 11.31 5.33
CA ILE A 280 15.98 10.63 4.36
C ILE A 280 17.41 10.55 4.88
N GLU A 281 17.96 11.66 5.39
CA GLU A 281 19.32 11.73 5.92
C GLU A 281 19.52 10.79 7.13
N LYS A 282 18.62 10.87 8.14
CA LYS A 282 18.73 10.04 9.35
C LYS A 282 18.55 8.55 9.07
N LEU A 283 17.57 8.17 8.25
CA LEU A 283 17.36 6.76 7.92
C LEU A 283 18.52 6.18 7.12
N SER A 284 19.07 6.95 6.21
CA SER A 284 20.24 6.52 5.46
C SER A 284 21.47 6.36 6.34
N GLN A 285 21.71 7.28 7.30
CA GLN A 285 22.77 7.16 8.30
C GLN A 285 22.55 5.94 9.22
N ALA A 286 21.28 5.58 9.52
CA ALA A 286 20.92 4.39 10.27
C ALA A 286 21.01 3.09 9.45
N GLY A 287 21.41 3.16 8.17
CA GLY A 287 21.65 2.01 7.30
C GLY A 287 20.42 1.52 6.52
N TYR A 288 19.29 2.25 6.56
CA TYR A 288 18.14 1.91 5.74
C TYR A 288 18.35 2.28 4.28
N ARG A 289 17.77 1.48 3.38
CA ARG A 289 17.71 1.74 1.95
C ARG A 289 16.36 2.35 1.58
N TYR A 290 16.37 3.32 0.68
CA TYR A 290 15.17 3.86 0.08
C TYR A 290 14.64 2.88 -0.97
N ILE A 291 13.49 2.29 -0.72
CA ILE A 291 12.84 1.33 -1.63
C ILE A 291 12.12 2.08 -2.75
N GLY A 292 11.35 3.07 -2.39
CA GLY A 292 10.59 3.91 -3.32
C GLY A 292 9.38 4.53 -2.64
N MET A 293 8.83 5.58 -3.22
CA MET A 293 7.71 6.31 -2.65
C MET A 293 8.00 6.78 -1.22
N ASP A 294 7.39 6.15 -0.25
CA ASP A 294 7.49 6.49 1.17
C ASP A 294 8.23 5.41 1.98
N HIS A 295 8.78 4.37 1.33
CA HIS A 295 9.24 3.15 1.99
C HIS A 295 10.74 3.07 2.08
N PHE A 296 11.20 2.63 3.25
CA PHE A 296 12.59 2.32 3.57
C PHE A 296 12.64 0.92 4.18
N ALA A 297 13.73 0.20 3.95
CA ALA A 297 13.95 -1.12 4.52
C ALA A 297 15.44 -1.33 4.85
N LEU A 298 15.71 -2.20 5.82
CA LEU A 298 17.07 -2.65 6.10
C LEU A 298 17.63 -3.42 4.91
N PRO A 299 18.95 -3.45 4.71
CA PRO A 299 19.58 -4.16 3.59
C PRO A 299 19.25 -5.65 3.52
N GLU A 300 19.06 -6.28 4.69
CA GLU A 300 18.72 -7.70 4.84
C GLU A 300 17.24 -8.01 4.62
N ASP A 301 16.36 -7.02 4.58
CA ASP A 301 14.93 -7.21 4.32
C ASP A 301 14.65 -7.66 2.88
N ASP A 302 13.61 -8.49 2.70
CA ASP A 302 13.22 -9.06 1.42
C ASP A 302 12.95 -7.99 0.34
N LEU A 303 12.40 -6.81 0.71
CA LEU A 303 12.16 -5.72 -0.25
C LEU A 303 13.47 -5.11 -0.77
N SER A 304 14.45 -4.94 0.11
CA SER A 304 15.80 -4.47 -0.28
C SER A 304 16.50 -5.46 -1.18
N GLN A 305 16.38 -6.74 -0.89
CA GLN A 305 16.93 -7.83 -1.71
C GLN A 305 16.24 -7.90 -3.07
N ALA A 306 14.91 -7.85 -3.09
CA ALA A 306 14.12 -7.86 -4.32
C ALA A 306 14.38 -6.63 -5.20
N GLN A 307 14.62 -5.45 -4.61
CA GLN A 307 14.99 -4.26 -5.36
C GLN A 307 16.34 -4.42 -6.07
N GLN A 308 17.31 -5.12 -5.45
CA GLN A 308 18.64 -5.32 -6.01
C GLN A 308 18.71 -6.42 -7.07
N HIS A 309 17.97 -7.52 -6.85
CA HIS A 309 18.07 -8.73 -7.68
C HIS A 309 16.90 -8.89 -8.65
N GLY A 310 15.97 -7.95 -8.67
CA GLY A 310 14.69 -8.07 -9.35
C GLY A 310 13.64 -8.77 -8.49
N GLY A 311 12.37 -8.67 -8.90
CA GLY A 311 11.25 -9.30 -8.19
C GLY A 311 10.49 -8.37 -7.24
N LEU A 312 10.92 -7.12 -7.07
CA LEU A 312 10.10 -6.13 -6.37
C LEU A 312 8.85 -5.79 -7.20
N HIS A 313 7.70 -5.83 -6.57
CA HIS A 313 6.41 -5.51 -7.16
C HIS A 313 5.64 -4.54 -6.27
N ARG A 314 4.66 -3.83 -6.86
CA ARG A 314 3.80 -2.92 -6.13
C ARG A 314 2.34 -3.18 -6.48
N ASN A 315 1.49 -3.36 -5.45
CA ASN A 315 0.06 -3.57 -5.61
C ASN A 315 -0.72 -2.76 -4.55
N PHE A 316 -2.02 -3.04 -4.37
CA PHE A 316 -2.87 -2.34 -3.39
C PHE A 316 -2.45 -2.55 -1.93
N MET A 317 -1.69 -3.59 -1.63
CA MET A 317 -1.13 -3.83 -0.29
C MET A 317 0.24 -3.14 -0.07
N GLY A 318 0.79 -2.46 -1.09
CA GLY A 318 2.10 -1.82 -1.05
C GLY A 318 3.17 -2.57 -1.85
N TYR A 319 4.44 -2.42 -1.46
CA TYR A 319 5.54 -3.18 -2.05
C TYR A 319 5.53 -4.63 -1.57
N THR A 320 5.76 -5.56 -2.48
CA THR A 320 5.76 -7.00 -2.24
C THR A 320 6.79 -7.72 -3.12
N THR A 321 7.15 -8.94 -2.73
CA THR A 321 7.98 -9.85 -3.52
C THR A 321 7.14 -10.93 -4.23
N HIS A 322 5.80 -10.83 -4.17
CA HIS A 322 4.87 -11.82 -4.71
C HIS A 322 4.14 -11.27 -5.96
N ALA A 323 4.93 -10.93 -6.99
CA ALA A 323 4.42 -10.44 -8.27
C ALA A 323 3.54 -11.46 -9.02
N ASP A 324 3.78 -12.75 -8.78
CA ASP A 324 3.18 -13.90 -9.45
C ASP A 324 1.90 -14.42 -8.76
N SER A 325 1.17 -13.55 -8.08
CA SER A 325 -0.07 -13.91 -7.39
C SER A 325 -1.27 -13.09 -7.85
N ASP A 326 -2.44 -13.75 -7.92
CA ASP A 326 -3.72 -13.05 -8.00
C ASP A 326 -4.10 -12.53 -6.61
N LEU A 327 -4.49 -11.27 -6.53
CA LEU A 327 -4.92 -10.65 -5.28
C LEU A 327 -6.44 -10.73 -5.14
N ILE A 328 -6.92 -11.39 -4.10
CA ILE A 328 -8.33 -11.50 -3.74
C ILE A 328 -8.61 -10.58 -2.55
N GLY A 329 -9.42 -9.56 -2.77
CA GLY A 329 -9.84 -8.62 -1.72
C GLY A 329 -11.19 -9.06 -1.12
N LEU A 330 -11.24 -9.17 0.20
CA LEU A 330 -12.39 -9.60 0.99
C LEU A 330 -12.83 -8.49 1.95
N GLY A 331 -14.13 -8.33 2.16
CA GLY A 331 -14.68 -7.31 3.03
C GLY A 331 -15.00 -5.99 2.32
N VAL A 332 -15.58 -5.06 3.06
CA VAL A 332 -16.01 -3.75 2.55
C VAL A 332 -14.84 -2.99 1.94
N SER A 333 -15.05 -2.35 0.79
CA SER A 333 -14.08 -1.58 0.00
C SER A 333 -12.86 -2.32 -0.56
N ALA A 334 -12.67 -3.59 -0.26
CA ALA A 334 -11.52 -4.37 -0.72
C ALA A 334 -11.42 -4.40 -2.26
N ILE A 335 -10.19 -4.45 -2.76
CA ILE A 335 -9.88 -4.48 -4.19
C ILE A 335 -9.22 -5.81 -4.51
N SER A 336 -9.66 -6.45 -5.60
CA SER A 336 -9.04 -7.64 -6.17
C SER A 336 -8.33 -7.31 -7.47
N HIS A 337 -7.27 -8.06 -7.78
CA HIS A 337 -6.58 -8.10 -9.07
C HIS A 337 -6.43 -9.55 -9.50
N VAL A 338 -7.26 -10.01 -10.41
CA VAL A 338 -7.31 -11.40 -10.87
C VAL A 338 -7.07 -11.43 -12.37
N GLY A 339 -5.97 -12.05 -12.77
CA GLY A 339 -5.52 -12.04 -14.16
C GLY A 339 -5.33 -10.62 -14.69
N ASP A 340 -6.10 -10.27 -15.70
CA ASP A 340 -6.13 -8.97 -16.37
C ASP A 340 -7.33 -8.08 -15.93
N THR A 341 -7.84 -8.29 -14.69
CA THR A 341 -9.00 -7.54 -14.19
C THR A 341 -8.75 -6.94 -12.81
N TYR A 342 -9.32 -5.77 -12.57
CA TYR A 342 -9.53 -5.22 -11.23
C TYR A 342 -11.00 -5.25 -10.87
N SER A 343 -11.30 -5.52 -9.59
CA SER A 343 -12.64 -5.36 -9.03
C SER A 343 -12.59 -4.77 -7.64
N GLN A 344 -13.66 -4.08 -7.24
CA GLN A 344 -13.76 -3.45 -5.93
C GLN A 344 -15.12 -3.73 -5.30
N ASN A 345 -15.10 -4.09 -4.02
CA ASN A 345 -16.28 -4.21 -3.18
C ASN A 345 -16.89 -2.83 -2.84
N PRO A 346 -18.18 -2.74 -2.47
CA PRO A 346 -18.81 -1.50 -2.02
C PRO A 346 -18.02 -0.84 -0.88
N ARG A 347 -17.93 0.48 -0.92
CA ARG A 347 -17.23 1.27 0.10
C ARG A 347 -18.07 1.52 1.34
N ASP A 348 -19.38 1.40 1.22
CA ASP A 348 -20.32 1.53 2.33
C ASP A 348 -20.73 0.14 2.85
N LEU A 349 -20.77 0.03 4.17
CA LEU A 349 -21.06 -1.22 4.85
C LEU A 349 -22.47 -1.77 4.53
N PRO A 350 -23.56 -0.96 4.54
CA PRO A 350 -24.90 -1.48 4.24
C PRO A 350 -25.03 -2.11 2.86
N THR A 351 -24.40 -1.55 1.82
CA THR A 351 -24.44 -2.12 0.47
C THR A 351 -23.70 -3.44 0.41
N TRP A 352 -22.50 -3.52 1.04
CA TRP A 352 -21.73 -4.75 1.13
C TRP A 352 -22.51 -5.84 1.90
N GLU A 353 -23.06 -5.53 3.07
CA GLU A 353 -23.88 -6.44 3.87
C GLU A 353 -25.10 -6.96 3.10
N SER A 354 -25.82 -6.06 2.41
CA SER A 354 -26.99 -6.42 1.60
C SER A 354 -26.65 -7.39 0.47
N ALA A 355 -25.46 -7.28 -0.15
CA ALA A 355 -25.03 -8.23 -1.18
C ALA A 355 -24.82 -9.62 -0.58
N ILE A 356 -24.09 -9.71 0.53
CA ILE A 356 -23.79 -10.97 1.23
C ILE A 356 -25.10 -11.63 1.73
N ASP A 357 -26.00 -10.85 2.33
CA ASP A 357 -27.28 -11.36 2.86
C ASP A 357 -28.18 -11.93 1.75
N LYS A 358 -28.05 -11.44 0.52
CA LYS A 358 -28.72 -11.95 -0.67
C LYS A 358 -27.98 -13.10 -1.38
N GLY A 359 -26.85 -13.57 -0.85
CA GLY A 359 -26.04 -14.63 -1.46
C GLY A 359 -25.35 -14.20 -2.76
N ARG A 360 -25.04 -12.90 -2.94
CA ARG A 360 -24.34 -12.36 -4.12
C ARG A 360 -22.96 -11.90 -3.76
N LEU A 361 -22.00 -12.03 -4.68
CA LEU A 361 -20.68 -11.44 -4.52
C LEU A 361 -20.80 -9.91 -4.45
N PRO A 362 -20.12 -9.27 -3.50
CA PRO A 362 -20.23 -7.82 -3.29
C PRO A 362 -19.33 -7.04 -4.27
N ILE A 363 -19.44 -7.31 -5.57
CA ILE A 363 -18.68 -6.60 -6.58
C ILE A 363 -19.45 -5.34 -6.98
N TRP A 364 -18.87 -4.17 -6.68
CA TRP A 364 -19.48 -2.88 -6.97
C TRP A 364 -19.05 -2.34 -8.33
N ARG A 365 -17.75 -2.39 -8.63
CA ARG A 365 -17.17 -1.87 -9.86
C ARG A 365 -15.86 -2.56 -10.15
N GLY A 366 -15.31 -2.35 -11.33
CA GLY A 366 -14.03 -2.91 -11.72
C GLY A 366 -13.64 -2.50 -13.12
N MET A 367 -12.68 -3.21 -13.67
CA MET A 367 -12.17 -2.96 -15.01
C MET A 367 -11.52 -4.21 -15.58
N GLN A 368 -11.78 -4.49 -16.85
CA GLN A 368 -10.99 -5.40 -17.69
C GLN A 368 -9.91 -4.56 -18.35
N LEU A 369 -8.64 -4.96 -18.24
CA LEU A 369 -7.52 -4.30 -18.88
C LEU A 369 -7.51 -4.64 -20.39
N ASP A 370 -7.24 -3.65 -21.21
CA ASP A 370 -6.92 -3.89 -22.61
C ASP A 370 -5.41 -4.09 -22.82
N ALA A 371 -4.99 -4.39 -24.06
CA ALA A 371 -3.59 -4.64 -24.37
C ALA A 371 -2.68 -3.43 -24.08
N ASP A 372 -3.16 -2.20 -24.33
CA ASP A 372 -2.41 -0.97 -24.04
C ASP A 372 -2.27 -0.74 -22.53
N ASP A 373 -3.31 -1.06 -21.75
CA ASP A 373 -3.23 -1.01 -20.28
C ASP A 373 -2.14 -1.94 -19.74
N ILE A 374 -2.06 -3.15 -20.26
CA ILE A 374 -1.07 -4.16 -19.84
C ILE A 374 0.36 -3.68 -20.13
N VAL A 375 0.59 -3.15 -21.34
CA VAL A 375 1.91 -2.62 -21.73
C VAL A 375 2.32 -1.44 -20.85
N ARG A 376 1.41 -0.49 -20.62
CA ARG A 376 1.67 0.68 -19.76
C ARG A 376 1.82 0.31 -18.29
N ALA A 377 1.04 -0.66 -17.80
CA ALA A 377 1.17 -1.18 -16.46
C ALA A 377 2.57 -1.74 -16.20
N ASP A 378 3.14 -2.47 -17.16
CA ASP A 378 4.51 -3.00 -17.05
C ASP A 378 5.55 -1.88 -16.98
N ALA A 379 5.48 -0.89 -17.89
CA ALA A 379 6.39 0.27 -17.87
C ALA A 379 6.33 1.05 -16.54
N ILE A 380 5.12 1.35 -16.07
CA ILE A 380 4.88 2.05 -14.80
C ILE A 380 5.39 1.21 -13.62
N GLN A 381 5.14 -0.09 -13.62
CA GLN A 381 5.57 -1.01 -12.56
C GLN A 381 7.09 -1.10 -12.47
N GLN A 382 7.79 -1.19 -13.62
CA GLN A 382 9.25 -1.19 -13.66
C GLN A 382 9.81 0.11 -13.08
N LEU A 383 9.28 1.27 -13.47
CA LEU A 383 9.71 2.56 -12.88
C LEU A 383 9.46 2.62 -11.38
N MET A 384 8.27 2.23 -10.92
CA MET A 384 7.91 2.32 -9.51
C MET A 384 8.70 1.36 -8.61
N CYS A 385 9.18 0.25 -9.14
CA CYS A 385 9.88 -0.80 -8.38
C CYS A 385 11.41 -0.76 -8.53
N SER A 386 11.91 -0.64 -9.76
CA SER A 386 13.36 -0.62 -10.04
C SER A 386 13.91 0.78 -10.33
N GLY A 387 13.03 1.73 -10.64
CA GLY A 387 13.42 3.06 -11.11
C GLY A 387 13.90 3.09 -12.55
N ALA A 388 13.71 2.01 -13.31
CA ALA A 388 14.19 1.91 -14.69
C ALA A 388 13.26 1.05 -15.54
N ILE A 389 13.22 1.31 -16.85
CA ILE A 389 12.55 0.48 -17.87
C ILE A 389 13.65 -0.11 -18.76
N ASP A 390 13.67 -1.42 -18.91
CA ASP A 390 14.47 -2.14 -19.91
C ASP A 390 13.69 -2.17 -21.23
N ILE A 391 14.17 -1.40 -22.21
CA ILE A 391 13.51 -1.22 -23.51
C ILE A 391 13.44 -2.56 -24.26
N ALA A 392 14.55 -3.29 -24.36
CA ALA A 392 14.59 -4.55 -25.10
C ALA A 392 13.68 -5.62 -24.45
N ALA A 393 13.62 -5.66 -23.13
CA ALA A 393 12.71 -6.57 -22.41
C ALA A 393 11.24 -6.21 -22.67
N MET A 394 10.90 -4.91 -22.73
CA MET A 394 9.55 -4.44 -23.05
C MET A 394 9.15 -4.81 -24.49
N GLU A 395 10.01 -4.54 -25.45
CA GLU A 395 9.79 -4.86 -26.87
C GLU A 395 9.54 -6.37 -27.08
N ASN A 396 10.43 -7.19 -26.49
CA ASN A 396 10.30 -8.65 -26.60
C ASN A 396 9.05 -9.22 -25.90
N ARG A 397 8.64 -8.64 -24.75
CA ARG A 397 7.50 -9.14 -23.98
C ARG A 397 6.16 -8.78 -24.59
N HIS A 398 6.07 -7.59 -25.20
CA HIS A 398 4.82 -7.02 -25.68
C HIS A 398 4.70 -6.95 -27.20
N ASP A 399 5.73 -7.38 -27.94
CA ASP A 399 5.80 -7.31 -29.41
C ASP A 399 5.52 -5.90 -29.93
N ILE A 400 6.22 -4.90 -29.38
CA ILE A 400 6.10 -3.48 -29.71
C ILE A 400 7.45 -2.92 -30.19
N GLU A 401 7.42 -1.81 -30.93
CA GLU A 401 8.56 -0.93 -31.15
C GLU A 401 8.48 0.23 -30.16
N PHE A 402 9.35 0.23 -29.15
CA PHE A 402 9.21 1.09 -27.97
C PHE A 402 9.13 2.58 -28.26
N ASP A 403 10.02 3.09 -29.11
CA ASP A 403 10.08 4.52 -29.46
C ASP A 403 8.83 4.99 -30.18
N THR A 404 8.30 4.16 -31.07
CA THR A 404 7.04 4.43 -31.78
C THR A 404 5.84 4.35 -30.86
N TYR A 405 5.78 3.28 -30.05
CA TYR A 405 4.66 3.03 -29.15
C TYR A 405 4.52 4.09 -28.06
N PHE A 406 5.63 4.49 -27.44
CA PHE A 406 5.69 5.46 -26.36
C PHE A 406 6.13 6.87 -26.78
N SER A 407 6.02 7.23 -28.07
CA SER A 407 6.48 8.54 -28.58
C SER A 407 5.96 9.72 -27.74
N THR A 408 4.67 9.76 -27.40
CA THR A 408 4.08 10.81 -26.54
C THR A 408 4.67 10.80 -25.13
N ALA A 409 4.94 9.62 -24.55
CA ALA A 409 5.55 9.52 -23.23
C ALA A 409 7.01 10.04 -23.25
N LEU A 410 7.75 9.73 -24.30
CA LEU A 410 9.12 10.21 -24.52
C LEU A 410 9.16 11.74 -24.67
N ASP A 411 8.20 12.35 -25.38
CA ASP A 411 8.07 13.82 -25.46
C ASP A 411 7.87 14.44 -24.05
N HIS A 412 7.02 13.83 -23.22
CA HIS A 412 6.82 14.29 -21.85
C HIS A 412 8.07 14.10 -20.97
N LEU A 413 8.81 13.00 -21.16
CA LEU A 413 10.05 12.72 -20.45
C LEU A 413 11.19 13.67 -20.79
N ALA A 414 11.19 14.27 -22.00
CA ALA A 414 12.25 15.17 -22.45
C ALA A 414 12.48 16.35 -21.48
N SER A 415 11.41 16.91 -20.92
CA SER A 415 11.52 17.98 -19.93
C SER A 415 12.13 17.51 -18.59
N LEU A 416 11.79 16.28 -18.17
CA LEU A 416 12.32 15.67 -16.97
C LEU A 416 13.81 15.28 -17.16
N ALA A 417 14.18 14.86 -18.36
CA ALA A 417 15.57 14.59 -18.73
C ALA A 417 16.41 15.89 -18.74
N ALA A 418 15.87 16.99 -19.27
CA ALA A 418 16.54 18.29 -19.22
C ALA A 418 16.79 18.80 -17.79
N ASP A 419 15.89 18.48 -16.84
CA ASP A 419 16.04 18.79 -15.42
C ASP A 419 16.92 17.75 -14.68
N GLY A 420 17.44 16.73 -15.37
CA GLY A 420 18.32 15.70 -14.83
C GLY A 420 17.62 14.70 -13.91
N LEU A 421 16.31 14.48 -14.08
CA LEU A 421 15.53 13.52 -13.30
C LEU A 421 15.52 12.12 -13.90
N VAL A 422 15.72 12.01 -15.21
CA VAL A 422 15.70 10.76 -15.95
C VAL A 422 16.80 10.78 -17.01
N GLU A 423 17.45 9.64 -17.21
CA GLU A 423 18.35 9.37 -18.32
C GLU A 423 17.64 8.47 -19.32
N ILE A 424 17.69 8.85 -20.60
CA ILE A 424 17.07 8.11 -21.69
C ILE A 424 18.21 7.68 -22.65
N THR A 425 18.34 6.38 -22.83
CA THR A 425 19.30 5.77 -23.76
C THR A 425 18.54 4.88 -24.75
N SER A 426 19.22 4.31 -25.74
CA SER A 426 18.62 3.34 -26.66
C SER A 426 18.26 1.99 -26.03
N THR A 427 18.70 1.71 -24.80
CA THR A 427 18.47 0.43 -24.13
C THR A 427 17.65 0.56 -22.86
N GLU A 428 17.60 1.76 -22.27
CA GLU A 428 17.02 1.95 -20.94
C GLU A 428 16.53 3.37 -20.73
N ILE A 429 15.42 3.50 -19.98
CA ILE A 429 14.98 4.75 -19.35
C ILE A 429 15.17 4.59 -17.85
N ARG A 430 16.03 5.39 -17.23
CA ARG A 430 16.40 5.27 -15.82
C ARG A 430 16.18 6.58 -15.07
N ALA A 431 15.47 6.51 -13.93
CA ALA A 431 15.43 7.60 -12.96
C ALA A 431 16.82 7.81 -12.37
N THR A 432 17.35 9.04 -12.44
CA THR A 432 18.60 9.42 -11.77
C THR A 432 18.42 9.38 -10.26
N SER A 433 19.51 9.51 -9.50
CA SER A 433 19.41 9.67 -8.04
C SER A 433 18.51 10.84 -7.63
N ARG A 434 18.49 11.95 -8.39
CA ARG A 434 17.57 13.11 -8.17
C ARG A 434 16.13 12.77 -8.51
N GLY A 435 15.89 11.94 -9.53
CA GLY A 435 14.55 11.53 -9.97
C GLY A 435 13.89 10.48 -9.06
N ARG A 436 14.64 9.77 -8.22
CA ARG A 436 14.09 8.68 -7.39
C ARG A 436 13.00 9.14 -6.41
N LEU A 437 13.07 10.35 -5.90
CA LEU A 437 12.00 10.93 -5.06
C LEU A 437 10.75 11.33 -5.87
N LEU A 438 10.87 11.39 -7.19
CA LEU A 438 9.84 11.82 -8.13
C LEU A 438 9.36 10.70 -9.08
N LEU A 439 9.58 9.42 -8.71
CA LEU A 439 9.22 8.27 -9.55
C LEU A 439 7.77 8.32 -10.06
N ARG A 440 6.82 8.75 -9.21
CA ARG A 440 5.41 8.86 -9.63
C ARG A 440 5.18 9.93 -10.70
N ILE A 441 6.02 10.96 -10.76
CA ILE A 441 5.97 11.99 -11.80
C ILE A 441 6.54 11.45 -13.11
N ILE A 442 7.64 10.68 -13.04
CA ILE A 442 8.23 10.02 -14.19
C ILE A 442 7.26 8.96 -14.75
N ALA A 443 6.70 8.12 -13.87
CA ALA A 443 5.72 7.10 -14.24
C ALA A 443 4.44 7.69 -14.85
N ALA A 444 4.03 8.90 -14.43
CA ALA A 444 2.86 9.58 -14.97
C ALA A 444 2.98 9.94 -16.47
N CYS A 445 4.20 9.99 -17.03
CA CYS A 445 4.40 10.20 -18.46
C CYS A 445 3.85 9.02 -19.29
N PHE A 446 3.77 7.83 -18.72
CA PHE A 446 3.23 6.62 -19.36
C PHE A 446 1.74 6.41 -19.14
N ASP A 447 1.09 7.23 -18.27
CA ASP A 447 -0.33 7.10 -17.92
C ASP A 447 -1.23 7.78 -18.95
N ARG A 448 -1.88 6.99 -19.81
CA ARG A 448 -2.79 7.50 -20.83
C ARG A 448 -4.03 8.21 -20.27
N TYR A 449 -4.46 7.86 -19.06
CA TYR A 449 -5.65 8.43 -18.43
C TYR A 449 -5.41 9.84 -17.87
N LEU A 450 -4.15 10.21 -17.60
CA LEU A 450 -3.78 11.57 -17.21
C LEU A 450 -3.64 12.52 -18.41
N GLN A 451 -3.46 11.98 -19.59
CA GLN A 451 -3.32 12.78 -20.83
C GLN A 451 -4.67 13.25 -21.38
N GLN A 452 -5.78 12.68 -20.91
CA GLN A 452 -7.11 13.10 -21.33
C GLN A 452 -7.58 14.33 -20.56
N PRO A 453 -8.23 15.33 -21.21
CA PRO A 453 -8.79 16.49 -20.53
C PRO A 453 -9.81 16.04 -19.49
N SER A 454 -9.48 16.17 -18.21
CA SER A 454 -10.40 15.84 -17.14
C SER A 454 -11.19 17.09 -16.74
N THR A 455 -12.52 17.03 -16.78
CA THR A 455 -13.41 18.05 -16.24
C THR A 455 -13.60 17.92 -14.72
N GLN A 456 -12.95 16.91 -14.09
CA GLN A 456 -13.09 16.62 -12.66
C GLN A 456 -11.89 17.19 -11.87
N PRO A 457 -12.11 17.68 -10.65
CA PRO A 457 -11.02 18.18 -9.80
C PRO A 457 -10.00 17.06 -9.51
N ALA A 458 -8.75 17.45 -9.26
CA ALA A 458 -7.66 16.52 -8.97
C ALA A 458 -8.05 15.56 -7.83
N ARG A 459 -8.07 14.26 -8.13
CA ARG A 459 -8.47 13.20 -7.19
C ARG A 459 -7.30 12.57 -6.44
N PHE A 460 -6.10 13.10 -6.65
CA PHE A 460 -4.86 12.53 -6.12
C PHE A 460 -4.18 13.49 -5.13
N SER A 461 -3.46 12.92 -4.16
CA SER A 461 -2.55 13.69 -3.31
C SER A 461 -1.41 14.26 -4.12
N LYS A 462 -0.78 15.33 -3.63
CA LYS A 462 0.45 15.87 -4.17
C LYS A 462 1.59 14.84 -4.11
N ALA A 463 2.62 15.04 -4.94
CA ALA A 463 3.73 14.10 -5.07
C ALA A 463 4.60 14.03 -3.81
N ILE A 464 4.65 15.13 -3.03
CA ILE A 464 5.53 15.27 -1.87
C ILE A 464 4.76 15.83 -0.68
#